data_da299e329900ff3611f76bc645bb4061
#
_entry.id   da299e329900ff3611f76bc645bb4061
#
_cell.length_a   1.000
_cell.length_b   1.000
_cell.length_c   1.000
_cell.angle_alpha   90.00
_cell.angle_beta   90.00
_cell.angle_gamma   90.00
#
_symmetry.space_group_name_H-M   'P 1'
#
loop_
_entity.id
_entity.type
_entity.pdbx_description
1 polymer ?
#
loop_
_entity_poly.entity_id
_entity_poly.type
_entity_poly.pdbx_seq_one_letter_code
_entity_poly.pdbx_strand_id
1 'polypeptide(L)'
;MKRLLSAAAAAAILTSLAVTPAAAQNRTVVNQSGTDNGVAAYQDGSRNRANVGQRGRRHYSRAVQSGYNNFLRMEQGGTRNEAITEQRGSDNVAVTGQEGRRLTGEIYQSGRGNVSGIAQIGNGSIATTDQAGRNNTTGVIQVGNNHDADVVQRGNGNITVVIQGGQ
;
A
#
# COMPACT_ATOMS: atom_id res chain seq x y z
N MET A 1 44.34 6.26 -11.95
CA MET A 1 43.48 5.31 -11.19
C MET A 1 42.03 5.70 -11.37
N LYS A 2 41.32 5.05 -12.29
CA LYS A 2 39.91 5.33 -12.58
C LYS A 2 39.06 4.44 -11.68
N ARG A 3 38.26 5.06 -10.79
CA ARG A 3 37.29 4.32 -9.95
C ARG A 3 36.05 4.07 -10.80
N LEU A 4 35.77 2.81 -11.07
CA LEU A 4 34.54 2.34 -11.66
C LEU A 4 33.47 2.38 -10.57
N LEU A 5 32.45 3.25 -10.72
CA LEU A 5 31.23 3.23 -9.94
C LEU A 5 30.34 2.13 -10.52
N SER A 6 30.23 1.04 -9.80
CA SER A 6 29.24 0.00 -10.10
C SER A 6 27.87 0.47 -9.63
N ALA A 7 27.00 0.85 -10.58
CA ALA A 7 25.59 1.04 -10.32
C ALA A 7 24.93 -0.35 -10.14
N ALA A 8 24.58 -0.70 -8.91
CA ALA A 8 23.76 -1.88 -8.66
C ALA A 8 22.31 -1.58 -9.07
N ALA A 9 21.93 -2.08 -10.24
CA ALA A 9 20.53 -2.09 -10.66
C ALA A 9 19.78 -3.14 -9.81
N ALA A 10 18.82 -2.71 -8.99
CA ALA A 10 17.93 -3.61 -8.32
C ALA A 10 17.03 -4.30 -9.37
N ALA A 11 17.29 -5.57 -9.64
CA ALA A 11 16.48 -6.38 -10.53
C ALA A 11 15.12 -6.68 -9.87
N ALA A 12 14.03 -6.16 -10.44
CA ALA A 12 12.69 -6.60 -10.10
C ALA A 12 12.49 -8.02 -10.62
N ILE A 13 12.39 -9.00 -9.73
CA ILE A 13 12.07 -10.38 -10.12
C ILE A 13 10.57 -10.46 -10.39
N LEU A 14 10.20 -10.36 -11.65
CA LEU A 14 8.86 -10.70 -12.14
C LEU A 14 8.82 -12.22 -12.39
N THR A 15 8.30 -13.00 -11.46
CA THR A 15 7.91 -14.38 -11.74
C THR A 15 6.55 -14.38 -12.40
N SER A 16 6.52 -14.48 -13.74
CA SER A 16 5.30 -14.76 -14.50
C SER A 16 5.03 -16.26 -14.51
N LEU A 17 4.07 -16.71 -13.72
CA LEU A 17 3.47 -18.01 -13.93
C LEU A 17 2.48 -17.91 -15.09
N ALA A 18 2.78 -18.55 -16.21
CA ALA A 18 1.90 -18.63 -17.35
C ALA A 18 0.71 -19.52 -17.00
N VAL A 19 -0.46 -18.93 -16.83
CA VAL A 19 -1.76 -19.62 -16.82
C VAL A 19 -2.57 -19.10 -18.00
N THR A 20 -3.24 -20.01 -18.70
CA THR A 20 -4.08 -19.81 -19.87
C THR A 20 -5.03 -18.60 -19.77
N PRO A 21 -5.34 -17.90 -20.87
CA PRO A 21 -6.02 -16.61 -20.83
C PRO A 21 -7.53 -16.72 -20.63
N ALA A 22 -7.99 -16.92 -19.40
CA ALA A 22 -9.21 -16.25 -18.99
C ALA A 22 -8.80 -14.79 -18.81
N ALA A 23 -9.49 -13.83 -19.42
CA ALA A 23 -9.07 -12.43 -19.48
C ALA A 23 -8.85 -11.80 -18.10
N ALA A 24 -7.78 -12.16 -17.42
CA ALA A 24 -7.32 -11.57 -16.19
C ALA A 24 -6.71 -10.19 -16.54
N GLN A 25 -7.55 -9.15 -16.54
CA GLN A 25 -7.10 -7.78 -16.79
C GLN A 25 -6.50 -7.18 -15.50
N ASN A 26 -5.61 -7.92 -14.86
CA ASN A 26 -4.88 -7.36 -13.73
C ASN A 26 -3.83 -6.36 -14.24
N ARG A 27 -3.69 -5.25 -13.52
CA ARG A 27 -2.74 -4.20 -13.88
C ARG A 27 -1.95 -3.75 -12.66
N THR A 28 -0.64 -3.85 -12.76
CA THR A 28 0.29 -3.27 -11.79
C THR A 28 1.11 -2.17 -12.46
N VAL A 29 1.21 -1.01 -11.81
CA VAL A 29 2.08 0.09 -12.21
C VAL A 29 2.99 0.41 -11.04
N VAL A 30 4.30 0.40 -11.28
CA VAL A 30 5.31 0.74 -10.27
C VAL A 30 6.19 1.86 -10.82
N ASN A 31 6.26 2.95 -10.08
CA ASN A 31 7.13 4.08 -10.36
C ASN A 31 8.07 4.30 -9.17
N GLN A 32 9.36 4.11 -9.38
CA GLN A 32 10.36 4.29 -8.33
C GLN A 32 11.40 5.32 -8.76
N SER A 33 11.75 6.23 -7.85
CA SER A 33 12.85 7.17 -8.02
C SER A 33 13.63 7.32 -6.72
N GLY A 34 14.96 7.42 -6.84
CA GLY A 34 15.86 7.48 -5.68
C GLY A 34 16.66 6.20 -5.50
N THR A 35 16.96 5.81 -4.26
CA THR A 35 17.88 4.69 -3.96
C THR A 35 17.31 3.70 -2.95
N ASP A 36 17.64 2.42 -3.12
CA ASP A 36 17.29 1.33 -2.19
C ASP A 36 15.79 1.18 -1.94
N ASN A 37 14.94 1.51 -2.91
CA ASN A 37 13.49 1.32 -2.80
C ASN A 37 13.09 -0.08 -3.27
N GLY A 38 12.18 -0.73 -2.53
CA GLY A 38 11.67 -2.06 -2.84
C GLY A 38 10.16 -2.10 -2.99
N VAL A 39 9.67 -2.81 -4.01
CA VAL A 39 8.23 -3.09 -4.20
C VAL A 39 8.03 -4.58 -4.46
N ALA A 40 7.10 -5.18 -3.71
CA ALA A 40 6.58 -6.51 -3.98
C ALA A 40 5.10 -6.41 -4.32
N ALA A 41 4.69 -6.86 -5.51
CA ALA A 41 3.30 -6.84 -5.93
C ALA A 41 2.85 -8.23 -6.39
N TYR A 42 1.71 -8.68 -5.89
CA TYR A 42 1.08 -9.93 -6.28
C TYR A 42 -0.41 -9.71 -6.53
N GLN A 43 -0.91 -10.19 -7.67
CA GLN A 43 -2.33 -10.12 -8.02
C GLN A 43 -2.82 -11.48 -8.50
N ASP A 44 -3.90 -11.96 -7.89
CA ASP A 44 -4.63 -13.16 -8.25
C ASP A 44 -6.09 -12.83 -8.56
N GLY A 45 -6.73 -13.56 -9.49
CA GLY A 45 -8.08 -13.26 -9.94
C GLY A 45 -8.11 -12.30 -11.14
N SER A 46 -9.07 -11.38 -11.21
CA SER A 46 -9.23 -10.53 -12.39
C SER A 46 -9.63 -9.09 -12.10
N ARG A 47 -9.26 -8.16 -13.02
CA ARG A 47 -9.53 -6.71 -12.98
C ARG A 47 -8.94 -6.00 -11.76
N ASN A 48 -7.99 -6.60 -11.05
CA ASN A 48 -7.31 -5.95 -9.95
C ASN A 48 -6.31 -4.91 -10.46
N ARG A 49 -6.20 -3.78 -9.77
CA ARG A 49 -5.29 -2.68 -10.13
C ARG A 49 -4.46 -2.28 -8.94
N ALA A 50 -3.14 -2.27 -9.12
CA ALA A 50 -2.18 -1.80 -8.12
C ALA A 50 -1.33 -0.68 -8.71
N ASN A 51 -1.28 0.47 -8.04
CA ASN A 51 -0.40 1.57 -8.38
C ASN A 51 0.51 1.86 -7.19
N VAL A 52 1.82 1.77 -7.40
CA VAL A 52 2.81 2.03 -6.36
C VAL A 52 3.80 3.09 -6.85
N GLY A 53 3.89 4.18 -6.12
CA GLY A 53 4.84 5.27 -6.32
C GLY A 53 5.79 5.39 -5.12
N GLN A 54 7.10 5.41 -5.37
CA GLN A 54 8.10 5.64 -4.34
C GLN A 54 9.12 6.68 -4.81
N ARG A 55 9.35 7.69 -3.98
CA ARG A 55 10.33 8.74 -4.24
C ARG A 55 11.17 9.02 -2.99
N GLY A 56 12.45 8.77 -3.08
CA GLY A 56 13.37 8.95 -1.95
C GLY A 56 14.25 7.74 -1.71
N ARG A 57 14.41 7.32 -0.45
CA ARG A 57 15.37 6.27 -0.13
C ARG A 57 14.83 5.24 0.85
N ARG A 58 15.13 3.95 0.56
CA ARG A 58 14.85 2.83 1.45
C ARG A 58 13.37 2.68 1.80
N HIS A 59 12.49 2.94 0.83
CA HIS A 59 11.08 2.65 0.97
C HIS A 59 10.81 1.17 0.69
N TYR A 60 9.82 0.63 1.37
CA TYR A 60 9.30 -0.70 1.09
C TYR A 60 7.78 -0.65 0.88
N SER A 61 7.29 -1.32 -0.15
CA SER A 61 5.86 -1.50 -0.40
C SER A 61 5.54 -2.95 -0.71
N ARG A 62 4.48 -3.46 -0.09
CA ARG A 62 3.93 -4.77 -0.40
C ARG A 62 2.45 -4.63 -0.76
N ALA A 63 2.12 -5.03 -1.98
CA ALA A 63 0.78 -4.97 -2.55
C ALA A 63 0.29 -6.39 -2.88
N VAL A 64 -0.75 -6.86 -2.20
CA VAL A 64 -1.36 -8.17 -2.47
C VAL A 64 -2.84 -7.98 -2.73
N GLN A 65 -3.32 -8.45 -3.89
CA GLN A 65 -4.73 -8.43 -4.24
C GLN A 65 -5.18 -9.82 -4.71
N SER A 66 -6.28 -10.30 -4.13
CA SER A 66 -6.90 -11.56 -4.54
C SER A 66 -8.40 -11.37 -4.73
N GLY A 67 -8.94 -11.80 -5.88
CA GLY A 67 -10.33 -11.73 -6.21
C GLY A 67 -10.62 -10.84 -7.42
N TYR A 68 -11.65 -9.99 -7.31
CA TYR A 68 -12.19 -9.28 -8.47
C TYR A 68 -12.28 -7.77 -8.25
N ASN A 69 -11.79 -6.99 -9.23
CA ASN A 69 -11.96 -5.53 -9.30
C ASN A 69 -11.51 -4.77 -8.04
N ASN A 70 -10.45 -5.25 -7.37
CA ASN A 70 -9.86 -4.53 -6.25
C ASN A 70 -8.91 -3.44 -6.76
N PHE A 71 -8.87 -2.31 -6.06
CA PHE A 71 -7.99 -1.19 -6.37
C PHE A 71 -7.12 -0.85 -5.16
N LEU A 72 -5.81 -0.72 -5.39
CA LEU A 72 -4.90 -0.15 -4.40
C LEU A 72 -4.00 0.92 -5.00
N ARG A 73 -3.68 1.92 -4.19
CA ARG A 73 -2.68 2.93 -4.49
C ARG A 73 -1.81 3.18 -3.27
N MET A 74 -0.50 3.16 -3.47
CA MET A 74 0.49 3.51 -2.45
C MET A 74 1.40 4.58 -3.00
N GLU A 75 1.62 5.65 -2.23
CA GLU A 75 2.55 6.73 -2.55
C GLU A 75 3.45 6.98 -1.34
N GLN A 76 4.76 6.88 -1.53
CA GLN A 76 5.73 7.11 -0.47
C GLN A 76 6.76 8.16 -0.90
N GLY A 77 6.95 9.17 -0.06
CA GLY A 77 7.98 10.20 -0.20
C GLY A 77 8.87 10.29 1.04
N GLY A 78 10.16 10.60 0.85
CA GLY A 78 11.09 10.79 1.96
C GLY A 78 12.05 9.62 2.20
N THR A 79 12.04 8.99 3.41
CA THR A 79 13.05 7.98 3.74
C THR A 79 12.55 6.90 4.70
N ARG A 80 12.76 5.63 4.37
CA ARG A 80 12.45 4.45 5.21
C ARG A 80 10.99 4.32 5.58
N ASN A 81 10.09 4.65 4.68
CA ASN A 81 8.66 4.42 4.90
C ASN A 81 8.29 3.02 4.41
N GLU A 82 7.31 2.41 5.08
CA GLU A 82 6.78 1.10 4.78
C GLU A 82 5.27 1.19 4.54
N ALA A 83 4.80 0.58 3.45
CA ALA A 83 3.39 0.49 3.13
C ALA A 83 3.01 -0.94 2.76
N ILE A 84 2.07 -1.53 3.49
CA ILE A 84 1.56 -2.87 3.22
C ILE A 84 0.07 -2.78 2.94
N THR A 85 -0.38 -3.38 1.86
CA THR A 85 -1.81 -3.50 1.57
C THR A 85 -2.14 -4.91 1.09
N GLU A 86 -3.10 -5.52 1.75
CA GLU A 86 -3.67 -6.80 1.35
C GLU A 86 -5.18 -6.67 1.18
N GLN A 87 -5.69 -7.03 -0.02
CA GLN A 87 -7.11 -7.02 -0.34
C GLN A 87 -7.55 -8.40 -0.80
N ARG A 88 -8.62 -8.90 -0.20
CA ARG A 88 -9.24 -10.17 -0.56
C ARG A 88 -10.75 -9.98 -0.79
N GLY A 89 -11.26 -10.48 -1.91
CA GLY A 89 -12.67 -10.39 -2.27
C GLY A 89 -12.92 -9.47 -3.46
N SER A 90 -13.94 -8.63 -3.41
CA SER A 90 -14.28 -7.83 -4.59
C SER A 90 -14.55 -6.36 -4.29
N ASP A 91 -14.25 -5.52 -5.28
CA ASP A 91 -14.60 -4.08 -5.27
C ASP A 91 -14.01 -3.31 -4.06
N ASN A 92 -12.93 -3.81 -3.45
CA ASN A 92 -12.29 -3.12 -2.33
C ASN A 92 -11.34 -2.04 -2.84
N VAL A 93 -11.25 -0.94 -2.10
CA VAL A 93 -10.39 0.21 -2.40
C VAL A 93 -9.47 0.49 -1.22
N ALA A 94 -8.16 0.57 -1.48
CA ALA A 94 -7.17 0.93 -0.49
C ALA A 94 -6.24 2.04 -1.01
N VAL A 95 -5.99 3.05 -0.19
CA VAL A 95 -5.08 4.14 -0.52
C VAL A 95 -4.15 4.42 0.66
N THR A 96 -2.84 4.39 0.43
CA THR A 96 -1.83 4.78 1.42
C THR A 96 -0.98 5.91 0.86
N GLY A 97 -0.88 7.02 1.60
CA GLY A 97 0.00 8.13 1.32
C GLY A 97 0.93 8.41 2.51
N GLN A 98 2.24 8.41 2.28
CA GLN A 98 3.24 8.66 3.32
C GLN A 98 4.25 9.70 2.84
N GLU A 99 4.44 10.77 3.60
CA GLU A 99 5.45 11.79 3.34
C GLU A 99 6.25 12.07 4.61
N GLY A 100 7.54 11.69 4.61
CA GLY A 100 8.39 11.86 5.79
C GLY A 100 9.36 10.72 6.02
N ARG A 101 9.52 10.29 7.29
CA ARG A 101 10.50 9.26 7.63
C ARG A 101 9.94 8.21 8.59
N ARG A 102 10.30 6.93 8.38
CA ARG A 102 9.93 5.81 9.26
C ARG A 102 8.43 5.73 9.52
N LEU A 103 7.64 6.04 8.52
CA LEU A 103 6.20 5.88 8.58
C LEU A 103 5.84 4.45 8.19
N THR A 104 4.92 3.85 8.94
CA THR A 104 4.38 2.51 8.64
C THR A 104 2.87 2.62 8.45
N GLY A 105 2.39 2.17 7.29
CA GLY A 105 0.96 2.15 6.98
C GLY A 105 0.53 0.77 6.50
N GLU A 106 -0.44 0.16 7.18
CA GLU A 106 -0.91 -1.17 6.86
C GLU A 106 -2.43 -1.18 6.63
N ILE A 107 -2.87 -1.76 5.51
CA ILE A 107 -4.28 -1.92 5.18
C ILE A 107 -4.57 -3.39 4.89
N TYR A 108 -5.48 -3.97 5.66
CA TYR A 108 -6.02 -5.30 5.45
C TYR A 108 -7.52 -5.20 5.18
N GLN A 109 -7.97 -5.68 4.02
CA GLN A 109 -9.39 -5.68 3.66
C GLN A 109 -9.83 -7.06 3.21
N SER A 110 -10.93 -7.54 3.78
CA SER A 110 -11.57 -8.78 3.35
C SER A 110 -13.07 -8.59 3.14
N GLY A 111 -13.61 -9.13 2.05
CA GLY A 111 -15.03 -9.03 1.72
C GLY A 111 -15.31 -8.19 0.49
N ARG A 112 -16.33 -7.31 0.56
CA ARG A 112 -16.76 -6.57 -0.64
C ARG A 112 -17.02 -5.09 -0.38
N GLY A 113 -16.54 -4.25 -1.31
CA GLY A 113 -16.88 -2.83 -1.31
C GLY A 113 -16.30 -2.04 -0.13
N ASN A 114 -15.28 -2.58 0.56
CA ASN A 114 -14.64 -1.87 1.65
C ASN A 114 -13.69 -0.78 1.13
N VAL A 115 -13.66 0.35 1.80
CA VAL A 115 -12.79 1.49 1.47
C VAL A 115 -11.89 1.81 2.66
N SER A 116 -10.58 1.86 2.46
CA SER A 116 -9.62 2.27 3.49
C SER A 116 -8.62 3.28 2.96
N GLY A 117 -8.35 4.31 3.76
CA GLY A 117 -7.34 5.32 3.45
C GLY A 117 -6.45 5.60 4.65
N ILE A 118 -5.13 5.64 4.43
CA ILE A 118 -4.12 6.09 5.40
C ILE A 118 -3.35 7.24 4.78
N ALA A 119 -3.27 8.37 5.50
CA ALA A 119 -2.43 9.51 5.15
C ALA A 119 -1.54 9.86 6.34
N GLN A 120 -0.22 9.79 6.16
CA GLN A 120 0.77 10.06 7.20
C GLN A 120 1.77 11.11 6.72
N ILE A 121 1.98 12.15 7.54
CA ILE A 121 2.97 13.19 7.30
C ILE A 121 3.78 13.40 8.59
N GLY A 122 5.11 13.23 8.52
CA GLY A 122 5.97 13.43 9.68
C GLY A 122 6.99 12.34 9.90
N ASN A 123 7.13 11.86 11.14
CA ASN A 123 8.17 10.89 11.46
C ASN A 123 7.69 9.86 12.50
N GLY A 124 8.01 8.58 12.25
CA GLY A 124 7.83 7.50 13.24
C GLY A 124 6.39 7.09 13.53
N SER A 125 5.42 7.52 12.73
CA SER A 125 4.01 7.18 12.97
C SER A 125 3.64 5.84 12.34
N ILE A 126 2.71 5.15 13.01
CA ILE A 126 2.18 3.84 12.60
C ILE A 126 0.66 3.95 12.45
N ALA A 127 0.12 3.42 11.37
CA ALA A 127 -1.32 3.31 11.16
C ALA A 127 -1.67 1.94 10.59
N THR A 128 -2.59 1.25 11.26
CA THR A 128 -3.12 -0.03 10.82
C THR A 128 -4.63 0.03 10.66
N THR A 129 -5.15 -0.52 9.58
CA THR A 129 -6.59 -0.67 9.37
C THR A 129 -6.91 -2.11 8.96
N ASP A 130 -7.81 -2.77 9.68
CA ASP A 130 -8.31 -4.11 9.37
C ASP A 130 -9.83 -4.08 9.19
N GLN A 131 -10.31 -4.31 7.97
CA GLN A 131 -11.72 -4.31 7.62
C GLN A 131 -12.18 -5.68 7.15
N ALA A 132 -13.24 -6.21 7.77
CA ALA A 132 -13.86 -7.45 7.34
C ALA A 132 -15.39 -7.29 7.21
N GLY A 133 -15.94 -7.68 6.05
CA GLY A 133 -17.36 -7.59 5.76
C GLY A 133 -17.67 -6.81 4.50
N ARG A 134 -18.69 -5.95 4.54
CA ARG A 134 -19.17 -5.26 3.33
C ARG A 134 -19.36 -3.77 3.54
N ASN A 135 -18.91 -2.95 2.56
CA ASN A 135 -19.20 -1.53 2.52
C ASN A 135 -18.73 -0.76 3.78
N ASN A 136 -17.66 -1.23 4.41
CA ASN A 136 -17.03 -0.51 5.52
C ASN A 136 -16.11 0.58 4.98
N THR A 137 -16.01 1.70 5.68
CA THR A 137 -15.14 2.82 5.32
C THR A 137 -14.26 3.22 6.49
N THR A 138 -12.95 3.29 6.28
CA THR A 138 -11.98 3.74 7.28
C THR A 138 -11.09 4.84 6.69
N GLY A 139 -10.83 5.87 7.48
CA GLY A 139 -9.84 6.90 7.19
C GLY A 139 -8.94 7.13 8.40
N VAL A 140 -7.62 7.09 8.20
CA VAL A 140 -6.64 7.47 9.23
C VAL A 140 -5.77 8.60 8.67
N ILE A 141 -5.72 9.72 9.40
CA ILE A 141 -4.87 10.87 9.08
C ILE A 141 -3.97 11.15 10.27
N GLN A 142 -2.66 11.09 10.06
CA GLN A 142 -1.66 11.38 11.09
C GLN A 142 -0.71 12.47 10.59
N VAL A 143 -0.61 13.56 11.33
CA VAL A 143 0.30 14.69 11.04
C VAL A 143 1.11 15.00 12.28
N GLY A 144 2.43 14.84 12.20
CA GLY A 144 3.35 15.03 13.32
C GLY A 144 4.24 13.83 13.55
N ASN A 145 4.59 13.55 14.81
CA ASN A 145 5.58 12.53 15.14
C ASN A 145 5.01 11.48 16.09
N ASN A 146 5.41 10.21 15.87
CA ASN A 146 5.17 9.09 16.77
C ASN A 146 3.68 8.86 17.11
N HIS A 147 2.80 9.11 16.16
CA HIS A 147 1.39 8.73 16.30
C HIS A 147 1.19 7.24 16.03
N ASP A 148 0.27 6.65 16.77
CA ASP A 148 -0.14 5.25 16.60
C ASP A 148 -1.66 5.16 16.49
N ALA A 149 -2.16 4.51 15.45
CA ALA A 149 -3.57 4.30 15.20
C ALA A 149 -3.82 2.87 14.71
N ASP A 150 -4.66 2.14 15.45
CA ASP A 150 -5.15 0.82 15.05
C ASP A 150 -6.68 0.85 14.94
N VAL A 151 -7.21 0.53 13.75
CA VAL A 151 -8.64 0.55 13.47
C VAL A 151 -9.08 -0.82 12.96
N VAL A 152 -9.95 -1.47 13.72
CA VAL A 152 -10.55 -2.75 13.36
C VAL A 152 -12.05 -2.56 13.13
N GLN A 153 -12.53 -2.90 11.93
CA GLN A 153 -13.96 -2.88 11.58
C GLN A 153 -14.45 -4.26 11.13
N ARG A 154 -15.51 -4.72 11.73
CA ARG A 154 -16.18 -5.97 11.39
C ARG A 154 -17.66 -5.73 11.12
N GLY A 155 -18.23 -6.41 10.11
CA GLY A 155 -19.65 -6.29 9.76
C GLY A 155 -19.88 -5.44 8.51
N ASN A 156 -20.98 -4.70 8.46
CA ASN A 156 -21.40 -4.03 7.24
C ASN A 156 -21.72 -2.55 7.48
N GLY A 157 -21.27 -1.68 6.56
CA GLY A 157 -21.66 -0.27 6.54
C GLY A 157 -21.06 0.58 7.65
N ASN A 158 -20.01 0.13 8.33
CA ASN A 158 -19.37 0.89 9.39
C ASN A 158 -18.49 2.00 8.81
N ILE A 159 -18.46 3.14 9.47
CA ILE A 159 -17.60 4.28 9.09
C ILE A 159 -16.75 4.67 10.30
N THR A 160 -15.45 4.75 10.12
CA THR A 160 -14.49 5.22 11.14
C THR A 160 -13.53 6.21 10.51
N VAL A 161 -13.31 7.34 11.20
CA VAL A 161 -12.26 8.30 10.84
C VAL A 161 -11.45 8.60 12.09
N VAL A 162 -10.12 8.44 11.98
CA VAL A 162 -9.16 8.78 13.03
C VAL A 162 -8.28 9.92 12.51
N ILE A 163 -8.21 11.01 13.28
CA ILE A 163 -7.33 12.13 12.96
C ILE A 163 -6.45 12.41 14.17
N GLN A 164 -5.14 12.30 13.96
CA GLN A 164 -4.14 12.58 14.98
C GLN A 164 -3.21 13.67 14.47
N GLY A 165 -3.04 14.71 15.24
CA GLY A 165 -2.17 15.83 14.92
C GLY A 165 -1.54 16.40 16.18
N GLY A 166 -0.32 16.90 16.06
CA GLY A 166 0.42 17.48 17.17
C GLY A 166 1.92 17.25 17.06
N GLN A 167 2.65 17.90 17.91
CA GLN A 167 4.11 17.75 18.02
C GLN A 167 4.46 16.75 19.10
#